data_e68118f36978a13d8cc6f3023f286552
#
_entry.id   e68118f36978a13d8cc6f3023f286552
#
_cell.length_a   1.000
_cell.length_b   1.000
_cell.length_c   1.000
_cell.angle_alpha   90.00
_cell.angle_beta   90.00
_cell.angle_gamma   90.00
#
_symmetry.space_group_name_H-M   'P 1'
#
loop_
_entity.id
_entity.type
_entity.pdbx_description
1 polymer ?
#
loop_
_entity_poly.entity_id
_entity_poly.type
_entity_poly.pdbx_seq_one_letter_code
_entity_poly.pdbx_strand_id
1 'polypeptide(L)'
;IASPGNTNLTLVASLQQDSFFKIYSSVDERSAAYMACGLAAETGCPVMISCTGATASRNYLPALTEAYYRKLPILTITSSRSNAEIGHLIPQVTDRRYLPNDVVRLSEQLPIVNSSQDEWECNIKINRALLELTHREGGPVHLNIPTIYCPTYNTKELPIQRIVNRLYD
;
A
#
# COMPACT_ATOMS: atom_id res chain seq x y z
N ILE A 1 0.91 2.71 -10.15
CA ILE A 1 1.19 1.57 -11.05
C ILE A 1 0.63 0.31 -10.40
N ALA A 2 -0.15 -0.48 -11.12
CA ALA A 2 -0.77 -1.69 -10.63
C ALA A 2 -0.18 -2.93 -11.31
N SER A 3 0.22 -3.90 -10.49
CA SER A 3 0.45 -5.28 -10.92
C SER A 3 -0.80 -6.08 -10.57
N PRO A 4 -1.70 -6.30 -11.55
CA PRO A 4 -3.04 -6.80 -11.26
C PRO A 4 -3.01 -8.26 -10.82
N GLY A 5 -3.91 -8.59 -9.90
CA GLY A 5 -4.13 -9.95 -9.43
C GLY A 5 -5.36 -10.04 -8.54
N ASN A 6 -5.64 -11.25 -8.08
CA ASN A 6 -6.91 -11.55 -7.43
C ASN A 6 -7.15 -10.74 -6.12
N THR A 7 -6.13 -10.61 -5.29
CA THR A 7 -6.30 -10.02 -3.96
C THR A 7 -6.25 -8.48 -3.94
N ASN A 8 -5.79 -7.84 -5.01
CA ASN A 8 -5.85 -6.38 -5.15
C ASN A 8 -6.89 -5.89 -6.17
N LEU A 9 -7.72 -6.80 -6.71
CA LEU A 9 -8.71 -6.50 -7.72
C LEU A 9 -9.64 -5.35 -7.30
N THR A 10 -10.23 -5.46 -6.13
CA THR A 10 -11.18 -4.46 -5.60
C THR A 10 -10.56 -3.07 -5.50
N LEU A 11 -9.34 -2.99 -4.97
CA LEU A 11 -8.60 -1.74 -4.88
C LEU A 11 -8.35 -1.14 -6.27
N VAL A 12 -7.79 -1.92 -7.18
CA VAL A 12 -7.45 -1.44 -8.53
C VAL A 12 -8.69 -1.02 -9.30
N ALA A 13 -9.77 -1.79 -9.22
CA ALA A 13 -11.04 -1.46 -9.88
C ALA A 13 -11.67 -0.17 -9.32
N SER A 14 -11.59 0.05 -8.01
CA SER A 14 -12.08 1.31 -7.40
C SER A 14 -11.26 2.51 -7.87
N LEU A 15 -9.94 2.36 -7.92
CA LEU A 15 -9.06 3.42 -8.40
C LEU A 15 -9.27 3.75 -9.89
N GLN A 16 -9.62 2.75 -10.71
CA GLN A 16 -9.93 2.97 -12.13
C GLN A 16 -11.20 3.79 -12.37
N GLN A 17 -12.12 3.79 -11.41
CA GLN A 17 -13.37 4.54 -11.50
C GLN A 17 -13.23 5.98 -11.00
N ASP A 18 -12.14 6.31 -10.34
CA ASP A 18 -11.88 7.64 -9.82
C ASP A 18 -10.92 8.41 -10.75
N SER A 19 -11.42 9.50 -11.33
CA SER A 19 -10.66 10.34 -12.28
C SER A 19 -9.45 11.05 -11.67
N PHE A 20 -9.32 11.06 -10.35
CA PHE A 20 -8.13 11.57 -9.66
C PHE A 20 -6.89 10.72 -9.97
N PHE A 21 -7.07 9.40 -10.18
CA PHE A 21 -5.96 8.48 -10.38
C PHE A 21 -5.65 8.24 -11.86
N LYS A 22 -4.38 8.39 -12.21
CA LYS A 22 -3.85 7.97 -13.50
C LYS A 22 -3.16 6.62 -13.33
N ILE A 23 -3.76 5.55 -13.89
CA ILE A 23 -3.32 4.18 -13.65
C ILE A 23 -2.50 3.64 -14.82
N TYR A 24 -1.37 3.03 -14.47
CA TYR A 24 -0.52 2.28 -15.39
C TYR A 24 -0.45 0.83 -14.93
N SER A 25 -0.48 -0.10 -15.86
CA SER A 25 -0.34 -1.53 -15.59
C SER A 25 1.08 -2.00 -15.85
N SER A 26 1.61 -2.82 -14.95
CA SER A 26 2.86 -3.55 -15.15
C SER A 26 2.70 -4.95 -14.58
N VAL A 27 2.87 -5.96 -15.41
CA VAL A 27 2.72 -7.37 -15.00
C VAL A 27 3.81 -7.81 -14.03
N ASP A 28 5.03 -7.31 -14.25
CA ASP A 28 6.18 -7.60 -13.39
C ASP A 28 6.27 -6.59 -12.25
N GLU A 29 6.21 -7.06 -11.02
CA GLU A 29 6.19 -6.21 -9.82
C GLU A 29 7.50 -5.47 -9.60
N ARG A 30 8.64 -6.09 -9.91
CA ARG A 30 9.94 -5.43 -9.80
C ARG A 30 10.03 -4.27 -10.76
N SER A 31 9.63 -4.49 -12.01
CA SER A 31 9.59 -3.42 -13.02
C SER A 31 8.62 -2.32 -12.61
N ALA A 32 7.42 -2.67 -12.09
CA ALA A 32 6.46 -1.70 -11.57
C ALA A 32 7.07 -0.78 -10.51
N ALA A 33 7.82 -1.36 -9.58
CA ALA A 33 8.41 -0.59 -8.48
C ALA A 33 9.55 0.34 -8.98
N TYR A 34 10.39 -0.11 -9.90
CA TYR A 34 11.41 0.77 -10.51
C TYR A 34 10.80 1.84 -11.42
N MET A 35 9.72 1.54 -12.14
CA MET A 35 8.97 2.56 -12.87
C MET A 35 8.41 3.63 -11.92
N ALA A 36 7.95 3.22 -10.75
CA ALA A 36 7.48 4.17 -9.72
C ALA A 36 8.63 5.04 -9.19
N CYS A 37 9.82 4.48 -8.99
CA CYS A 37 11.01 5.26 -8.63
C CYS A 37 11.32 6.32 -9.68
N GLY A 38 11.30 5.93 -10.97
CA GLY A 38 11.53 6.85 -12.07
C GLY A 38 10.50 7.97 -12.15
N LEU A 39 9.21 7.62 -12.04
CA LEU A 39 8.13 8.61 -12.04
C LEU A 39 8.21 9.57 -10.85
N ALA A 40 8.45 9.05 -9.64
CA ALA A 40 8.56 9.88 -8.45
C ALA A 40 9.79 10.82 -8.54
N ALA A 41 10.90 10.33 -9.05
CA ALA A 41 12.11 11.13 -9.22
C ALA A 41 11.94 12.26 -10.26
N GLU A 42 11.25 11.97 -11.37
CA GLU A 42 11.05 12.94 -12.45
C GLU A 42 9.99 13.99 -12.10
N THR A 43 8.91 13.57 -11.43
CA THR A 43 7.76 14.46 -11.17
C THR A 43 7.81 15.14 -9.81
N GLY A 44 8.56 14.60 -8.86
CA GLY A 44 8.51 15.01 -7.45
C GLY A 44 7.19 14.67 -6.73
N CYS A 45 6.27 13.96 -7.41
CA CYS A 45 4.97 13.62 -6.88
C CYS A 45 4.95 12.22 -6.25
N PRO A 46 4.10 11.99 -5.24
CA PRO A 46 3.87 10.64 -4.72
C PRO A 46 3.36 9.68 -5.80
N VAL A 47 3.96 8.50 -5.84
CA VAL A 47 3.54 7.43 -6.77
C VAL A 47 3.09 6.23 -5.96
N MET A 48 1.89 5.73 -6.27
CA MET A 48 1.35 4.52 -5.65
C MET A 48 1.68 3.28 -6.47
N ILE A 49 2.08 2.22 -5.79
CA ILE A 49 2.21 0.88 -6.37
C ILE A 49 1.34 -0.13 -5.61
N SER A 50 0.73 -1.05 -6.33
CA SER A 50 -0.07 -2.12 -5.74
C SER A 50 0.14 -3.44 -6.45
N CYS A 51 0.26 -4.51 -5.65
CA CYS A 51 0.30 -5.88 -6.12
C CYS A 51 -0.50 -6.81 -5.21
N THR A 52 -0.63 -8.06 -5.64
CA THR A 52 -1.18 -9.11 -4.80
C THR A 52 -0.29 -9.42 -3.60
N GLY A 53 -0.79 -10.26 -2.75
CA GLY A 53 -0.04 -10.82 -1.63
C GLY A 53 1.12 -11.74 -2.01
N ALA A 54 1.61 -12.47 -1.04
CA ALA A 54 2.65 -13.50 -1.18
C ALA A 54 3.97 -12.99 -1.79
N THR A 55 4.52 -13.76 -2.72
CA THR A 55 5.85 -13.50 -3.33
C THR A 55 5.87 -12.25 -4.19
N ALA A 56 4.74 -11.85 -4.80
CA ALA A 56 4.61 -10.61 -5.57
C ALA A 56 5.14 -9.40 -4.79
N SER A 57 4.70 -9.24 -3.55
CA SER A 57 5.13 -8.12 -2.70
C SER A 57 6.63 -8.11 -2.39
N ARG A 58 7.31 -9.25 -2.48
CA ARG A 58 8.77 -9.33 -2.25
C ARG A 58 9.57 -8.76 -3.42
N ASN A 59 9.00 -8.74 -4.61
CA ASN A 59 9.64 -8.14 -5.78
C ASN A 59 9.76 -6.60 -5.67
N TYR A 60 9.01 -5.98 -4.78
CA TYR A 60 9.12 -4.54 -4.54
C TYR A 60 10.37 -4.14 -3.74
N LEU A 61 10.92 -5.04 -2.92
CA LEU A 61 11.95 -4.70 -1.95
C LEU A 61 13.19 -4.03 -2.58
N PRO A 62 13.75 -4.48 -3.72
CA PRO A 62 14.93 -3.82 -4.29
C PRO A 62 14.69 -2.35 -4.65
N ALA A 63 13.55 -2.06 -5.29
CA ALA A 63 13.22 -0.70 -5.69
C ALA A 63 12.81 0.18 -4.49
N LEU A 64 12.15 -0.40 -3.48
CA LEU A 64 11.84 0.32 -2.25
C LEU A 64 13.09 0.66 -1.45
N THR A 65 14.11 -0.21 -1.45
CA THR A 65 15.42 0.11 -0.87
C THR A 65 16.03 1.33 -1.59
N GLU A 66 16.02 1.35 -2.92
CA GLU A 66 16.47 2.54 -3.68
C GLU A 66 15.64 3.77 -3.32
N ALA A 67 14.31 3.64 -3.28
CA ALA A 67 13.42 4.74 -2.91
C ALA A 67 13.69 5.28 -1.51
N TYR A 68 14.03 4.40 -0.56
CA TYR A 68 14.36 4.79 0.80
C TYR A 68 15.60 5.69 0.85
N TYR A 69 16.68 5.27 0.21
CA TYR A 69 17.94 6.04 0.20
C TYR A 69 17.85 7.31 -0.66
N ARG A 70 17.01 7.32 -1.68
CA ARG A 70 16.74 8.49 -2.51
C ARG A 70 15.59 9.36 -2.02
N LYS A 71 14.91 8.96 -0.94
CA LYS A 71 13.80 9.69 -0.32
C LYS A 71 12.62 9.91 -1.30
N LEU A 72 12.36 8.92 -2.16
CA LEU A 72 11.29 9.00 -3.14
C LEU A 72 9.93 8.68 -2.49
N PRO A 73 8.91 9.51 -2.68
CA PRO A 73 7.60 9.33 -2.05
C PRO A 73 6.79 8.23 -2.75
N ILE A 74 7.02 6.99 -2.36
CA ILE A 74 6.32 5.83 -2.91
C ILE A 74 5.37 5.23 -1.89
N LEU A 75 4.07 5.23 -2.22
CA LEU A 75 3.05 4.54 -1.45
C LEU A 75 2.90 3.10 -1.95
N THR A 76 3.33 2.15 -1.16
CA THR A 76 3.20 0.74 -1.47
C THR A 76 1.97 0.15 -0.80
N ILE A 77 1.07 -0.44 -1.57
CA ILE A 77 -0.10 -1.13 -1.05
C ILE A 77 -0.03 -2.60 -1.43
N THR A 78 0.07 -3.46 -0.42
CA THR A 78 0.04 -4.91 -0.60
C THR A 78 -1.19 -5.51 0.07
N SER A 79 -1.77 -6.50 -0.56
CA SER A 79 -2.88 -7.24 0.03
C SER A 79 -2.40 -8.46 0.81
N SER A 80 -3.08 -8.77 1.90
CA SER A 80 -2.81 -9.97 2.69
C SER A 80 -4.11 -10.61 3.17
N ARG A 81 -3.97 -11.75 3.79
CA ARG A 81 -5.05 -12.37 4.53
C ARG A 81 -5.02 -11.97 6.00
N SER A 82 -5.94 -12.51 6.80
CA SER A 82 -5.95 -12.31 8.23
C SER A 82 -4.61 -12.70 8.88
N ASN A 83 -4.19 -11.95 9.89
CA ASN A 83 -3.00 -12.28 10.66
C ASN A 83 -3.08 -13.66 11.33
N ALA A 84 -4.30 -14.14 11.62
CA ALA A 84 -4.54 -15.47 12.17
C ALA A 84 -4.15 -16.61 11.21
N GLU A 85 -4.06 -16.33 9.91
CA GLU A 85 -3.70 -17.31 8.89
C GLU A 85 -2.18 -17.45 8.69
N ILE A 86 -1.39 -16.53 9.26
CA ILE A 86 0.06 -16.53 9.11
C ILE A 86 0.67 -17.72 9.87
N GLY A 87 1.55 -18.46 9.21
CA GLY A 87 2.24 -19.62 9.79
C GLY A 87 1.47 -20.94 9.72
N HIS A 88 0.26 -20.96 9.16
CA HIS A 88 -0.58 -22.14 9.04
C HIS A 88 -0.51 -22.85 7.67
N LEU A 89 0.54 -22.60 6.89
CA LEU A 89 0.77 -23.20 5.57
C LEU A 89 -0.37 -22.93 4.56
N ILE A 90 -1.15 -21.89 4.78
CA ILE A 90 -2.19 -21.49 3.84
C ILE A 90 -1.51 -20.87 2.62
N PRO A 91 -1.89 -21.29 1.40
CA PRO A 91 -1.27 -20.79 0.17
C PRO A 91 -1.31 -19.27 0.06
N GLN A 92 -0.21 -18.67 -0.38
CA GLN A 92 -0.05 -17.25 -0.59
C GLN A 92 -0.17 -16.36 0.66
N VAL A 93 -0.11 -16.94 1.84
CA VAL A 93 -0.08 -16.20 3.11
C VAL A 93 1.36 -16.11 3.61
N THR A 94 1.98 -14.95 3.39
CA THR A 94 3.32 -14.64 3.88
C THR A 94 3.26 -13.56 4.94
N ASP A 95 4.16 -13.62 5.92
CA ASP A 95 4.26 -12.57 6.93
C ASP A 95 4.92 -11.32 6.34
N ARG A 96 4.17 -10.22 6.29
CA ARG A 96 4.62 -8.92 5.82
C ARG A 96 4.46 -7.82 6.85
N ARG A 97 4.20 -8.19 8.09
CA ARG A 97 4.05 -7.23 9.18
C ARG A 97 5.34 -6.46 9.46
N TYR A 98 6.45 -7.10 9.19
CA TYR A 98 7.77 -6.49 9.37
C TYR A 98 8.53 -6.49 8.05
N LEU A 99 9.04 -5.32 7.68
CA LEU A 99 9.94 -5.12 6.55
C LEU A 99 11.34 -4.80 7.07
N PRO A 100 12.37 -4.97 6.25
CA PRO A 100 13.71 -4.47 6.59
C PRO A 100 13.67 -2.96 6.91
N ASN A 101 14.51 -2.52 7.83
CA ASN A 101 14.49 -1.14 8.35
C ASN A 101 14.76 -0.07 7.29
N ASP A 102 15.45 -0.42 6.21
CA ASP A 102 15.88 0.49 5.14
C ASP A 102 15.10 0.31 3.83
N VAL A 103 13.87 -0.16 3.94
CA VAL A 103 12.97 -0.37 2.79
C VAL A 103 11.84 0.63 2.77
N VAL A 104 11.29 0.96 3.93
CA VAL A 104 10.22 1.96 4.08
C VAL A 104 10.40 2.74 5.37
N ARG A 105 9.90 3.98 5.38
CA ARG A 105 9.91 4.84 6.59
C ARG A 105 8.84 4.41 7.58
N LEU A 106 7.70 3.96 7.06
CA LEU A 106 6.58 3.50 7.86
C LEU A 106 5.92 2.30 7.18
N SER A 107 5.59 1.29 7.95
CA SER A 107 4.80 0.14 7.51
C SER A 107 3.63 -0.04 8.47
N GLU A 108 2.40 0.01 7.95
CA GLU A 108 1.18 -0.16 8.73
C GLU A 108 0.38 -1.37 8.27
N GLN A 109 -0.01 -2.20 9.23
CA GLN A 109 -1.01 -3.22 9.02
C GLN A 109 -2.38 -2.59 9.27
N LEU A 110 -3.23 -2.53 8.25
CA LEU A 110 -4.60 -2.04 8.41
C LEU A 110 -5.47 -3.08 9.13
N PRO A 111 -6.44 -2.64 9.93
CA PRO A 111 -7.39 -3.55 10.58
C PRO A 111 -8.40 -4.10 9.58
N ILE A 112 -9.04 -5.21 9.94
CA ILE A 112 -10.31 -5.62 9.34
C ILE A 112 -11.40 -4.76 9.97
N VAL A 113 -12.11 -3.97 9.16
CA VAL A 113 -13.10 -3.02 9.67
C VAL A 113 -14.42 -3.73 9.95
N ASN A 114 -14.76 -3.89 11.22
CA ASN A 114 -16.01 -4.46 11.69
C ASN A 114 -16.78 -3.52 12.63
N SER A 115 -16.16 -2.44 13.07
CA SER A 115 -16.73 -1.46 14.00
C SER A 115 -16.27 -0.05 13.66
N SER A 116 -16.95 0.95 14.23
CA SER A 116 -16.53 2.35 14.11
C SER A 116 -15.14 2.62 14.71
N GLN A 117 -14.74 1.83 15.69
CA GLN A 117 -13.40 1.92 16.25
C GLN A 117 -12.33 1.43 15.27
N ASP A 118 -12.58 0.32 14.56
CA ASP A 118 -11.67 -0.19 13.53
C ASP A 118 -11.58 0.78 12.35
N GLU A 119 -12.72 1.38 11.99
CA GLU A 119 -12.78 2.41 10.95
C GLU A 119 -11.91 3.62 11.32
N TRP A 120 -12.01 4.08 12.55
CA TRP A 120 -11.18 5.17 13.06
C TRP A 120 -9.69 4.80 13.03
N GLU A 121 -9.33 3.62 13.53
CA GLU A 121 -7.94 3.13 13.48
C GLU A 121 -7.43 3.07 12.04
N CYS A 122 -8.23 2.54 11.12
CA CYS A 122 -7.88 2.48 9.70
C CYS A 122 -7.59 3.87 9.13
N ASN A 123 -8.47 4.84 9.39
CA ASN A 123 -8.29 6.23 8.96
C ASN A 123 -6.99 6.85 9.51
N ILE A 124 -6.71 6.68 10.79
CA ILE A 124 -5.50 7.20 11.42
C ILE A 124 -4.25 6.61 10.78
N LYS A 125 -4.21 5.29 10.58
CA LYS A 125 -3.07 4.61 9.95
C LYS A 125 -2.82 5.07 8.52
N ILE A 126 -3.89 5.21 7.72
CA ILE A 126 -3.78 5.68 6.33
C ILE A 126 -3.26 7.13 6.31
N ASN A 127 -3.87 8.02 7.09
CA ASN A 127 -3.45 9.42 7.12
C ASN A 127 -2.00 9.59 7.58
N ARG A 128 -1.59 8.83 8.58
CA ARG A 128 -0.21 8.82 9.07
C ARG A 128 0.77 8.36 7.99
N ALA A 129 0.43 7.31 7.25
CA ALA A 129 1.26 6.86 6.13
C ALA A 129 1.34 7.90 5.01
N LEU A 130 0.22 8.55 4.66
CA LEU A 130 0.20 9.59 3.65
C LEU A 130 1.01 10.84 4.07
N LEU A 131 0.95 11.23 5.33
CA LEU A 131 1.77 12.33 5.85
C LEU A 131 3.27 11.98 5.78
N GLU A 132 3.65 10.75 6.11
CA GLU A 132 5.04 10.32 6.13
C GLU A 132 5.68 10.24 4.74
N LEU A 133 4.88 10.16 3.66
CA LEU A 133 5.40 10.24 2.29
C LEU A 133 6.22 11.50 2.01
N THR A 134 5.83 12.62 2.61
CA THR A 134 6.44 13.93 2.36
C THR A 134 6.99 14.60 3.61
N HIS A 135 6.77 14.03 4.80
CA HIS A 135 7.27 14.58 6.05
C HIS A 135 8.79 14.54 6.10
N ARG A 136 9.38 15.67 6.55
CA ARG A 136 10.82 15.90 6.53
C ARG A 136 11.39 15.71 5.12
N GLU A 137 12.06 14.84 4.73
CA GLU A 137 12.57 14.67 3.36
C GLU A 137 11.75 13.64 2.55
N GLY A 138 10.67 13.11 3.15
CA GLY A 138 9.82 12.12 2.52
C GLY A 138 10.47 10.73 2.41
N GLY A 139 9.80 9.84 1.71
CA GLY A 139 10.30 8.50 1.44
C GLY A 139 9.18 7.46 1.26
N PRO A 140 9.52 6.22 0.98
CA PRO A 140 8.53 5.18 0.75
C PRO A 140 7.81 4.77 2.04
N VAL A 141 6.52 4.47 1.90
CA VAL A 141 5.67 3.93 2.97
C VAL A 141 4.91 2.70 2.49
N HIS A 142 4.49 1.87 3.42
CA HIS A 142 3.81 0.63 3.13
C HIS A 142 2.51 0.49 3.93
N LEU A 143 1.43 0.17 3.21
CA LEU A 143 0.15 -0.24 3.77
C LEU A 143 -0.12 -1.69 3.41
N ASN A 144 -0.31 -2.55 4.39
CA ASN A 144 -0.71 -3.91 4.20
C ASN A 144 -2.20 -4.05 4.51
N ILE A 145 -3.00 -4.37 3.49
CA ILE A 145 -4.46 -4.42 3.58
C ILE A 145 -4.90 -5.88 3.69
N PRO A 146 -5.60 -6.28 4.76
CA PRO A 146 -6.24 -7.58 4.80
C PRO A 146 -7.40 -7.62 3.80
N THR A 147 -7.35 -8.57 2.87
CA THR A 147 -8.37 -8.74 1.85
C THR A 147 -8.87 -10.17 1.82
N ILE A 148 -10.13 -10.33 1.49
CA ILE A 148 -10.72 -11.61 1.13
C ILE A 148 -11.10 -11.56 -0.35
N TYR A 149 -11.17 -12.72 -0.99
CA TYR A 149 -11.70 -12.76 -2.34
C TYR A 149 -13.18 -12.34 -2.30
N CYS A 150 -13.47 -11.23 -2.97
CA CYS A 150 -14.83 -10.72 -3.11
C CYS A 150 -15.07 -10.41 -4.59
N PRO A 151 -15.94 -11.16 -5.28
CA PRO A 151 -16.21 -10.94 -6.70
C PRO A 151 -17.00 -9.65 -6.96
N THR A 152 -17.67 -9.12 -5.93
CA THR A 152 -18.42 -7.88 -5.99
C THR A 152 -17.99 -6.93 -4.87
N TYR A 153 -17.82 -5.68 -5.19
CA TYR A 153 -17.59 -4.62 -4.19
C TYR A 153 -18.67 -3.55 -4.37
N ASN A 154 -19.18 -3.07 -3.26
CA ASN A 154 -20.34 -2.20 -3.23
C ASN A 154 -20.10 -0.92 -2.44
N THR A 155 -18.90 -0.36 -2.53
CA THR A 155 -18.64 0.92 -1.88
C THR A 155 -19.37 2.02 -2.63
N LYS A 156 -20.37 2.61 -2.00
CA LYS A 156 -21.17 3.69 -2.57
C LYS A 156 -20.75 5.05 -2.06
N GLU A 157 -20.27 5.11 -0.84
CA GLU A 157 -19.90 6.35 -0.15
C GLU A 157 -18.61 6.13 0.63
N LEU A 158 -17.78 7.15 0.68
CA LEU A 158 -16.60 7.13 1.54
C LEU A 158 -17.02 7.45 2.99
N PRO A 159 -16.48 6.76 3.98
CA PRO A 159 -16.74 7.10 5.38
C PRO A 159 -16.19 8.50 5.71
N ILE A 160 -16.67 9.07 6.82
CA ILE A 160 -16.19 10.36 7.30
C ILE A 160 -14.68 10.26 7.57
N GLN A 161 -13.93 11.11 6.91
CA GLN A 161 -12.48 11.17 7.04
C GLN A 161 -12.07 11.81 8.37
N ARG A 162 -11.13 11.19 9.06
CA ARG A 162 -10.44 11.79 10.20
C ARG A 162 -9.00 12.10 9.79
N ILE A 163 -8.72 13.36 9.60
CA ILE A 163 -7.41 13.80 9.13
C ILE A 163 -6.47 13.95 10.32
N VAL A 164 -5.30 13.37 10.21
CA VAL A 164 -4.18 13.58 11.12
C VAL A 164 -3.30 14.68 10.52
N ASN A 165 -3.25 15.83 11.20
CA ASN A 165 -2.49 16.98 10.73
C ASN A 165 -1.08 17.07 11.34
N ARG A 166 -0.76 16.20 12.28
CA ARG A 166 0.50 16.26 13.02
C ARG A 166 1.08 14.86 13.21
N LEU A 167 2.34 14.73 12.84
CA LEU A 167 3.18 13.60 13.23
C LEU A 167 3.90 13.96 14.53
N TYR A 168 4.09 12.97 15.39
CA TYR A 168 4.97 13.12 16.53
C TYR A 168 6.42 13.03 16.06
N ASP A 169 7.23 13.91 16.57
CA ASP A 169 8.69 13.93 16.34
C ASP A 169 9.37 12.83 17.15
#